data_4c864f29a7a59e7cd63ada54410346c6
#
_entry.id   4c864f29a7a59e7cd63ada54410346c6
#
_cell.length_a   1.000
_cell.length_b   1.000
_cell.length_c   1.000
_cell.angle_alpha   90.00
_cell.angle_beta   90.00
_cell.angle_gamma   90.00
#
_symmetry.space_group_name_H-M   'P 1'
#
loop_
_entity.id
_entity.type
_entity.pdbx_description
1 polymer ?
#
loop_
_entity_poly.entity_id
_entity_poly.type
_entity_poly.pdbx_seq_one_letter_code
_entity_poly.pdbx_strand_id
1 'polypeptide(L)'
;MPRIISGQFTTAYDDTGAGAPVILLHCSSSARSQWRELGETLAADFHVMAPDLLGYGDSGKWRGDAGDLIRAEAAAVRALLATANAPLHLVGHSYGAATALRFASQYPGVLKSLTLIEPVSGWLLTGNEHRDAYTELKSVADGFRGAFRAGDAETGVRQYVDYWSGPGAWDAMAKGLRTYVLATAEKTHHEFAALFDPVNAAASLDRIQAPVLLLHGAETRAPTLRILKILEAGLSNARMAAIPGAGHMSPITHRKLVNAEIVRHIKA
;
A
#
# COMPACT_ATOMS: atom_id res chain seq x y z
N MET A 1 -7.87 21.42 -4.33
CA MET A 1 -7.57 20.07 -3.88
C MET A 1 -8.14 19.91 -2.47
N PRO A 2 -9.04 18.97 -2.24
CA PRO A 2 -9.65 18.73 -0.94
C PRO A 2 -8.64 18.18 0.07
N ARG A 3 -8.95 18.42 1.36
CA ARG A 3 -8.16 17.94 2.50
C ARG A 3 -9.10 17.48 3.59
N ILE A 4 -8.70 16.44 4.32
CA ILE A 4 -9.42 15.95 5.49
C ILE A 4 -8.48 15.93 6.70
N ILE A 5 -9.04 16.13 7.88
CA ILE A 5 -8.30 16.08 9.14
C ILE A 5 -8.65 14.77 9.86
N SER A 6 -7.62 14.04 10.26
CA SER A 6 -7.73 12.83 11.09
C SER A 6 -6.78 12.98 12.29
N GLY A 7 -7.33 13.22 13.49
CA GLY A 7 -6.54 13.59 14.64
C GLY A 7 -5.76 14.88 14.41
N GLN A 8 -4.43 14.81 14.53
CA GLN A 8 -3.54 15.97 14.30
C GLN A 8 -3.00 16.03 12.85
N PHE A 9 -3.40 15.11 11.98
CA PHE A 9 -2.87 14.99 10.62
C PHE A 9 -3.85 15.49 9.57
N THR A 10 -3.30 16.10 8.53
CA THR A 10 -4.05 16.54 7.35
C THR A 10 -3.70 15.64 6.19
N THR A 11 -4.70 15.05 5.54
CA THR A 11 -4.58 14.22 4.33
C THR A 11 -5.15 14.97 3.15
N ALA A 12 -4.32 15.18 2.13
CA ALA A 12 -4.73 15.71 0.83
C ALA A 12 -5.18 14.56 -0.07
N TYR A 13 -6.20 14.76 -0.91
CA TYR A 13 -6.69 13.71 -1.78
C TYR A 13 -7.28 14.28 -3.08
N ASP A 14 -7.27 13.47 -4.13
CA ASP A 14 -8.09 13.71 -5.33
C ASP A 14 -9.50 13.16 -5.05
N ASP A 15 -10.50 13.88 -5.55
CA ASP A 15 -11.93 13.61 -5.32
C ASP A 15 -12.67 13.77 -6.64
N THR A 16 -13.17 12.67 -7.21
CA THR A 16 -13.76 12.67 -8.55
C THR A 16 -14.92 11.68 -8.66
N GLY A 17 -15.85 11.95 -9.57
CA GLY A 17 -17.00 11.09 -9.83
C GLY A 17 -18.06 11.16 -8.74
N ALA A 18 -19.03 10.24 -8.81
CA ALA A 18 -20.13 10.11 -7.86
C ALA A 18 -20.60 8.66 -7.78
N GLY A 19 -21.26 8.27 -6.68
CA GLY A 19 -21.77 6.92 -6.48
C GLY A 19 -21.09 6.20 -5.29
N ALA A 20 -20.95 4.87 -5.39
CA ALA A 20 -20.31 4.10 -4.33
C ALA A 20 -18.82 4.51 -4.16
N PRO A 21 -18.33 4.66 -2.92
CA PRO A 21 -16.98 5.14 -2.68
C PRO A 21 -15.91 4.09 -3.03
N VAL A 22 -14.84 4.57 -3.69
CA VAL A 22 -13.61 3.82 -3.95
C VAL A 22 -12.45 4.64 -3.38
N ILE A 23 -11.65 4.04 -2.49
CA ILE A 23 -10.42 4.66 -1.99
C ILE A 23 -9.21 3.90 -2.53
N LEU A 24 -8.23 4.66 -3.08
CA LEU A 24 -7.03 4.14 -3.75
C LEU A 24 -5.77 4.55 -2.99
N LEU A 25 -5.08 3.60 -2.33
CA LEU A 25 -3.89 3.85 -1.52
C LEU A 25 -2.62 3.48 -2.30
N HIS A 26 -1.75 4.47 -2.50
CA HIS A 26 -0.50 4.31 -3.26
C HIS A 26 0.60 3.58 -2.47
N CYS A 27 1.68 3.18 -3.14
CA CYS A 27 2.85 2.56 -2.50
C CYS A 27 3.78 3.59 -1.84
N SER A 28 4.79 3.10 -1.11
CA SER A 28 5.89 3.90 -0.56
C SER A 28 6.57 4.74 -1.66
N SER A 29 7.09 5.89 -1.29
CA SER A 29 7.83 6.80 -2.19
C SER A 29 7.04 7.19 -3.46
N SER A 30 5.71 7.17 -3.39
CA SER A 30 4.78 7.54 -4.44
C SER A 30 3.79 8.61 -3.96
N ALA A 31 2.74 8.87 -4.71
CA ALA A 31 1.69 9.82 -4.37
C ALA A 31 0.37 9.36 -5.03
N ARG A 32 -0.74 10.06 -4.73
CA ARG A 32 -2.06 9.81 -5.33
C ARG A 32 -2.05 9.75 -6.87
N SER A 33 -1.09 10.41 -7.51
CA SER A 33 -0.92 10.38 -8.97
C SER A 33 -0.64 8.98 -9.55
N GLN A 34 -0.22 8.02 -8.73
CA GLN A 34 -0.11 6.61 -9.12
C GLN A 34 -1.43 6.10 -9.74
N TRP A 35 -2.55 6.58 -9.21
CA TRP A 35 -3.88 6.07 -9.50
C TRP A 35 -4.66 6.92 -10.52
N ARG A 36 -4.03 7.92 -11.16
CA ARG A 36 -4.73 8.87 -12.06
C ARG A 36 -5.57 8.16 -13.12
N GLU A 37 -4.97 7.25 -13.90
CA GLU A 37 -5.67 6.55 -14.99
C GLU A 37 -6.80 5.64 -14.47
N LEU A 38 -6.58 4.94 -13.37
CA LEU A 38 -7.61 4.12 -12.73
C LEU A 38 -8.74 5.00 -12.16
N GLY A 39 -8.37 6.10 -11.50
CA GLY A 39 -9.32 7.06 -10.95
C GLY A 39 -10.22 7.65 -12.02
N GLU A 40 -9.66 8.10 -13.14
CA GLU A 40 -10.43 8.60 -14.30
C GLU A 40 -11.39 7.52 -14.85
N THR A 41 -10.92 6.28 -14.94
CA THR A 41 -11.74 5.16 -15.41
C THR A 41 -12.91 4.86 -14.47
N LEU A 42 -12.66 4.83 -13.17
CA LEU A 42 -13.68 4.50 -12.16
C LEU A 42 -14.66 5.65 -11.91
N ALA A 43 -14.25 6.90 -12.12
CA ALA A 43 -15.08 8.09 -11.86
C ALA A 43 -16.37 8.15 -12.72
N ALA A 44 -16.45 7.35 -13.78
CA ALA A 44 -17.68 7.22 -14.57
C ALA A 44 -18.84 6.60 -13.79
N ASP A 45 -18.55 5.69 -12.83
CA ASP A 45 -19.55 4.90 -12.12
C ASP A 45 -19.44 4.99 -10.59
N PHE A 46 -18.34 5.57 -10.06
CA PHE A 46 -17.99 5.57 -8.66
C PHE A 46 -17.53 6.94 -8.16
N HIS A 47 -17.67 7.17 -6.86
CA HIS A 47 -17.01 8.27 -6.16
C HIS A 47 -15.59 7.85 -5.76
N VAL A 48 -14.58 8.37 -6.46
CA VAL A 48 -13.18 7.96 -6.31
C VAL A 48 -12.42 8.98 -5.47
N MET A 49 -11.79 8.49 -4.40
CA MET A 49 -10.91 9.26 -3.52
C MET A 49 -9.50 8.64 -3.53
N ALA A 50 -8.50 9.39 -3.95
CA ALA A 50 -7.12 8.95 -3.93
C ALA A 50 -6.30 9.87 -3.01
N PRO A 51 -6.03 9.47 -1.76
CA PRO A 51 -5.23 10.26 -0.83
C PRO A 51 -3.74 10.13 -1.13
N ASP A 52 -3.00 11.19 -0.83
CA ASP A 52 -1.59 11.06 -0.49
C ASP A 52 -1.49 10.51 0.93
N LEU A 53 -0.78 9.42 1.13
CA LEU A 53 -0.50 8.90 2.47
C LEU A 53 0.35 9.91 3.25
N LEU A 54 0.28 9.89 4.58
CA LEU A 54 0.98 10.85 5.44
C LEU A 54 2.48 10.91 5.10
N GLY A 55 3.00 12.12 4.98
CA GLY A 55 4.40 12.37 4.61
C GLY A 55 4.70 12.28 3.12
N TYR A 56 3.71 11.98 2.28
CA TYR A 56 3.82 11.99 0.82
C TYR A 56 2.97 13.10 0.19
N GLY A 57 3.34 13.50 -1.02
CA GLY A 57 2.63 14.49 -1.81
C GLY A 57 2.33 15.77 -1.05
N ASP A 58 1.04 16.12 -0.97
CA ASP A 58 0.56 17.33 -0.29
C ASP A 58 -0.02 17.06 1.11
N SER A 59 0.09 15.83 1.61
CA SER A 59 -0.34 15.46 2.96
C SER A 59 0.66 15.92 4.03
N GLY A 60 0.16 16.07 5.26
CA GLY A 60 0.97 16.44 6.41
C GLY A 60 2.06 15.42 6.72
N LYS A 61 3.19 15.89 7.24
CA LYS A 61 4.31 15.02 7.64
C LYS A 61 3.92 14.14 8.83
N TRP A 62 4.38 12.90 8.81
CA TRP A 62 4.31 12.02 9.98
C TRP A 62 5.22 12.55 11.10
N ARG A 63 4.69 12.55 12.34
CA ARG A 63 5.40 13.00 13.55
C ARG A 63 4.98 12.15 14.75
N GLY A 64 5.08 10.84 14.62
CA GLY A 64 4.72 9.91 15.70
C GLY A 64 5.62 8.69 15.72
N ASP A 65 5.34 7.76 16.62
CA ASP A 65 6.04 6.48 16.70
C ASP A 65 5.70 5.60 15.48
N ALA A 66 6.67 4.84 15.01
CA ALA A 66 6.49 3.98 13.84
C ALA A 66 5.33 2.98 14.00
N GLY A 67 5.13 2.44 15.21
CA GLY A 67 4.03 1.51 15.51
C GLY A 67 2.64 2.11 15.32
N ASP A 68 2.50 3.44 15.41
CA ASP A 68 1.23 4.13 15.22
C ASP A 68 0.95 4.56 13.78
N LEU A 69 1.95 4.52 12.91
CA LEU A 69 1.86 5.05 11.56
C LEU A 69 0.74 4.41 10.75
N ILE A 70 0.71 3.08 10.64
CA ILE A 70 -0.31 2.37 9.85
C ILE A 70 -1.71 2.57 10.47
N ARG A 71 -1.82 2.72 11.80
CA ARG A 71 -3.09 3.04 12.46
C ARG A 71 -3.57 4.45 12.12
N ALA A 72 -2.67 5.43 12.06
CA ALA A 72 -3.00 6.79 11.66
C ALA A 72 -3.44 6.87 10.20
N GLU A 73 -2.78 6.13 9.31
CA GLU A 73 -3.20 6.00 7.90
C GLU A 73 -4.59 5.35 7.78
N ALA A 74 -4.85 4.28 8.55
CA ALA A 74 -6.17 3.65 8.58
C ALA A 74 -7.25 4.61 9.14
N ALA A 75 -6.92 5.45 10.11
CA ALA A 75 -7.82 6.48 10.61
C ALA A 75 -8.11 7.57 9.56
N ALA A 76 -7.13 7.93 8.72
CA ALA A 76 -7.36 8.84 7.60
C ALA A 76 -8.31 8.23 6.55
N VAL A 77 -8.17 6.94 6.22
CA VAL A 77 -9.12 6.20 5.37
C VAL A 77 -10.52 6.21 5.99
N ARG A 78 -10.63 6.02 7.32
CA ARG A 78 -11.93 6.09 8.03
C ARG A 78 -12.57 7.47 7.95
N ALA A 79 -11.76 8.52 8.03
CA ALA A 79 -12.24 9.89 7.91
C ALA A 79 -12.73 10.20 6.48
N LEU A 80 -12.03 9.73 5.44
CA LEU A 80 -12.47 9.83 4.04
C LEU A 80 -13.80 9.10 3.84
N LEU A 81 -13.92 7.86 4.34
CA LEU A 81 -15.17 7.09 4.23
C LEU A 81 -16.35 7.81 4.90
N ALA A 82 -16.13 8.54 6.00
CA ALA A 82 -17.20 9.27 6.67
C ALA A 82 -17.85 10.36 5.80
N THR A 83 -17.16 10.83 4.76
CA THR A 83 -17.73 11.78 3.78
C THR A 83 -18.68 11.14 2.77
N ALA A 84 -18.61 9.81 2.57
CA ALA A 84 -19.34 9.11 1.52
C ALA A 84 -20.56 8.32 2.03
N ASN A 85 -20.65 8.03 3.33
CA ASN A 85 -21.77 7.37 4.03
C ASN A 85 -22.31 6.08 3.35
N ALA A 86 -21.42 5.25 2.78
CA ALA A 86 -21.75 4.01 2.07
C ALA A 86 -20.63 2.98 2.21
N PRO A 87 -20.89 1.66 2.00
CA PRO A 87 -19.83 0.65 1.96
C PRO A 87 -18.76 0.97 0.91
N LEU A 88 -17.48 0.73 1.26
CA LEU A 88 -16.28 1.16 0.55
C LEU A 88 -15.68 0.04 -0.30
N HIS A 89 -15.28 0.34 -1.53
CA HIS A 89 -14.28 -0.43 -2.26
C HIS A 89 -12.88 0.14 -1.92
N LEU A 90 -12.01 -0.68 -1.35
CA LEU A 90 -10.67 -0.26 -0.94
C LEU A 90 -9.60 -0.97 -1.76
N VAL A 91 -8.71 -0.20 -2.36
CA VAL A 91 -7.58 -0.69 -3.17
C VAL A 91 -6.29 -0.19 -2.56
N GLY A 92 -5.31 -1.05 -2.36
CA GLY A 92 -3.99 -0.66 -1.88
C GLY A 92 -2.87 -1.37 -2.61
N HIS A 93 -1.74 -0.67 -2.81
CA HIS A 93 -0.53 -1.20 -3.39
C HIS A 93 0.63 -1.14 -2.39
N SER A 94 1.36 -2.24 -2.22
CA SER A 94 2.58 -2.32 -1.39
C SER A 94 2.31 -1.86 0.05
N TYR A 95 2.91 -0.78 0.52
CA TYR A 95 2.61 -0.17 1.82
C TYR A 95 1.13 0.27 1.93
N GLY A 96 0.55 0.82 0.86
CA GLY A 96 -0.88 1.11 0.81
C GLY A 96 -1.75 -0.14 0.95
N ALA A 97 -1.28 -1.32 0.48
CA ALA A 97 -1.98 -2.59 0.70
C ALA A 97 -1.87 -3.05 2.17
N ALA A 98 -0.72 -2.84 2.82
CA ALA A 98 -0.57 -3.09 4.25
C ALA A 98 -1.51 -2.20 5.09
N THR A 99 -1.63 -0.92 4.73
CA THR A 99 -2.59 0.04 5.32
C THR A 99 -4.03 -0.41 5.08
N ALA A 100 -4.38 -0.82 3.86
CA ALA A 100 -5.72 -1.31 3.52
C ALA A 100 -6.08 -2.58 4.31
N LEU A 101 -5.15 -3.51 4.48
CA LEU A 101 -5.34 -4.71 5.29
C LEU A 101 -5.59 -4.36 6.76
N ARG A 102 -4.82 -3.43 7.32
CA ARG A 102 -5.00 -2.94 8.68
C ARG A 102 -6.36 -2.28 8.87
N PHE A 103 -6.76 -1.42 7.93
CA PHE A 103 -8.10 -0.81 7.93
C PHE A 103 -9.20 -1.87 7.91
N ALA A 104 -9.12 -2.83 6.99
CA ALA A 104 -10.11 -3.89 6.81
C ALA A 104 -10.34 -4.72 8.10
N SER A 105 -9.25 -5.06 8.79
CA SER A 105 -9.32 -5.81 10.06
C SER A 105 -9.85 -4.98 11.22
N GLN A 106 -9.59 -3.67 11.23
CA GLN A 106 -10.01 -2.76 12.30
C GLN A 106 -11.48 -2.36 12.17
N TYR A 107 -11.97 -2.22 10.93
CA TYR A 107 -13.32 -1.75 10.62
C TYR A 107 -14.10 -2.79 9.79
N PRO A 108 -14.40 -3.98 10.37
CA PRO A 108 -15.15 -5.01 9.64
C PRO A 108 -16.57 -4.50 9.31
N GLY A 109 -17.10 -4.95 8.18
CA GLY A 109 -18.46 -4.62 7.75
C GLY A 109 -18.62 -3.28 7.01
N VAL A 110 -17.56 -2.47 6.87
CA VAL A 110 -17.62 -1.23 6.08
C VAL A 110 -17.13 -1.43 4.63
N LEU A 111 -16.56 -2.59 4.32
CA LEU A 111 -16.03 -2.89 2.99
C LEU A 111 -17.07 -3.58 2.11
N LYS A 112 -17.20 -3.09 0.87
CA LYS A 112 -17.88 -3.77 -0.22
C LYS A 112 -16.94 -4.71 -0.96
N SER A 113 -15.68 -4.29 -1.17
CA SER A 113 -14.59 -5.16 -1.62
C SER A 113 -13.23 -4.62 -1.18
N LEU A 114 -12.23 -5.50 -1.19
CA LEU A 114 -10.84 -5.18 -0.88
C LEU A 114 -9.92 -5.68 -2.00
N THR A 115 -9.01 -4.84 -2.48
CA THR A 115 -7.94 -5.25 -3.39
C THR A 115 -6.59 -4.98 -2.75
N LEU A 116 -5.80 -6.02 -2.57
CA LEU A 116 -4.44 -5.95 -2.03
C LEU A 116 -3.45 -6.33 -3.12
N ILE A 117 -2.68 -5.35 -3.58
CA ILE A 117 -1.68 -5.53 -4.64
C ILE A 117 -0.31 -5.54 -4.01
N GLU A 118 0.41 -6.65 -4.16
CA GLU A 118 1.79 -6.79 -3.67
C GLU A 118 1.97 -6.35 -2.20
N PRO A 119 1.14 -6.81 -1.24
CA PRO A 119 1.23 -6.36 0.16
C PRO A 119 2.58 -6.74 0.77
N VAL A 120 3.15 -5.80 1.56
CA VAL A 120 4.45 -5.96 2.21
C VAL A 120 4.33 -6.09 3.74
N SER A 121 3.24 -6.67 4.22
CA SER A 121 2.89 -6.83 5.63
C SER A 121 3.82 -7.81 6.35
N GLY A 122 5.06 -7.38 6.67
CA GLY A 122 6.11 -8.19 7.29
C GLY A 122 5.69 -8.82 8.63
N TRP A 123 4.74 -8.19 9.34
CA TRP A 123 4.16 -8.76 10.58
C TRP A 123 3.40 -10.09 10.38
N LEU A 124 3.05 -10.46 9.15
CA LEU A 124 2.43 -11.76 8.84
C LEU A 124 3.44 -12.88 8.70
N LEU A 125 4.72 -12.57 8.50
CA LEU A 125 5.80 -13.55 8.33
C LEU A 125 6.33 -14.07 9.67
N THR A 126 5.44 -14.32 10.63
CA THR A 126 5.79 -14.90 11.91
C THR A 126 5.79 -16.43 11.83
N GLY A 127 6.64 -17.08 12.63
CA GLY A 127 6.78 -18.53 12.60
C GLY A 127 8.00 -19.01 11.80
N ASN A 128 8.48 -20.21 12.17
CA ASN A 128 9.70 -20.77 11.60
C ASN A 128 9.55 -21.11 10.11
N GLU A 129 8.35 -21.46 9.67
CA GLU A 129 8.00 -21.80 8.28
C GLU A 129 8.06 -20.60 7.32
N HIS A 130 8.19 -19.39 7.86
CA HIS A 130 8.28 -18.13 7.08
C HIS A 130 9.64 -17.45 7.24
N ARG A 131 10.59 -18.08 7.94
CA ARG A 131 11.87 -17.50 8.34
C ARG A 131 12.64 -16.90 7.18
N ASP A 132 12.75 -17.60 6.03
CA ASP A 132 13.53 -17.13 4.89
C ASP A 132 12.89 -15.88 4.29
N ALA A 133 11.59 -15.87 4.08
CA ALA A 133 10.84 -14.72 3.59
C ALA A 133 10.91 -13.53 4.55
N TYR A 134 10.80 -13.79 5.86
CA TYR A 134 10.97 -12.76 6.88
C TYR A 134 12.38 -12.16 6.84
N THR A 135 13.41 -13.01 6.80
CA THR A 135 14.82 -12.59 6.81
C THR A 135 15.15 -11.76 5.57
N GLU A 136 14.69 -12.18 4.38
CA GLU A 136 14.89 -11.42 3.14
C GLU A 136 14.25 -10.04 3.23
N LEU A 137 12.95 -9.96 3.55
CA LEU A 137 12.23 -8.68 3.62
C LEU A 137 12.78 -7.78 4.73
N LYS A 138 13.12 -8.37 5.88
CA LYS A 138 13.68 -7.66 7.03
C LYS A 138 15.08 -7.11 6.72
N SER A 139 15.90 -7.82 5.96
CA SER A 139 17.24 -7.35 5.57
C SER A 139 17.16 -6.10 4.68
N VAL A 140 16.20 -6.04 3.78
CA VAL A 140 15.95 -4.84 2.96
C VAL A 140 15.54 -3.65 3.85
N ALA A 141 14.61 -3.88 4.77
CA ALA A 141 14.17 -2.87 5.72
C ALA A 141 15.31 -2.36 6.61
N ASP A 142 16.11 -3.28 7.17
CA ASP A 142 17.20 -2.93 8.06
C ASP A 142 18.37 -2.25 7.32
N GLY A 143 18.67 -2.67 6.09
CA GLY A 143 19.64 -2.03 5.22
C GLY A 143 19.26 -0.58 4.94
N PHE A 144 18.04 -0.34 4.48
CA PHE A 144 17.52 1.02 4.27
C PHE A 144 17.58 1.86 5.55
N ARG A 145 17.05 1.34 6.65
CA ARG A 145 16.97 2.07 7.93
C ARG A 145 18.35 2.32 8.54
N GLY A 146 19.29 1.40 8.34
CA GLY A 146 20.69 1.54 8.75
C GLY A 146 21.38 2.68 8.00
N ALA A 147 21.29 2.67 6.67
CA ALA A 147 21.87 3.71 5.83
C ALA A 147 21.23 5.09 6.13
N PHE A 148 19.92 5.17 6.26
CA PHE A 148 19.23 6.42 6.61
C PHE A 148 19.72 6.99 7.95
N ARG A 149 19.84 6.17 9.00
CA ARG A 149 20.36 6.59 10.31
C ARG A 149 21.82 7.01 10.30
N ALA A 150 22.61 6.44 9.41
CA ALA A 150 24.00 6.83 9.19
C ALA A 150 24.16 8.14 8.38
N GLY A 151 23.04 8.76 7.95
CA GLY A 151 23.06 9.97 7.13
C GLY A 151 23.27 9.71 5.63
N ASP A 152 23.32 8.45 5.20
CA ASP A 152 23.47 8.02 3.81
C ASP A 152 22.14 7.50 3.24
N ALA A 153 21.15 8.40 3.19
CA ALA A 153 19.83 8.07 2.68
C ALA A 153 19.85 7.59 1.22
N GLU A 154 20.79 8.08 0.40
CA GLU A 154 20.87 7.71 -1.03
C GLU A 154 21.22 6.24 -1.20
N THR A 155 22.21 5.72 -0.47
CA THR A 155 22.53 4.29 -0.49
C THR A 155 21.33 3.43 -0.08
N GLY A 156 20.62 3.80 0.99
CA GLY A 156 19.45 3.09 1.43
C GLY A 156 18.33 3.09 0.39
N VAL A 157 18.05 4.25 -0.22
CA VAL A 157 17.04 4.40 -1.27
C VAL A 157 17.43 3.61 -2.53
N ARG A 158 18.68 3.65 -2.97
CA ARG A 158 19.19 2.85 -4.10
C ARG A 158 18.91 1.36 -3.90
N GLN A 159 19.32 0.81 -2.77
CA GLN A 159 19.11 -0.60 -2.44
C GLN A 159 17.61 -0.98 -2.45
N TYR A 160 16.78 -0.13 -1.88
CA TYR A 160 15.34 -0.30 -1.83
C TYR A 160 14.70 -0.27 -3.23
N VAL A 161 15.04 0.71 -4.05
CA VAL A 161 14.51 0.84 -5.41
C VAL A 161 14.96 -0.33 -6.29
N ASP A 162 16.24 -0.69 -6.24
CA ASP A 162 16.77 -1.80 -7.03
C ASP A 162 16.22 -3.15 -6.57
N TYR A 163 15.91 -3.31 -5.29
CA TYR A 163 15.25 -4.53 -4.81
C TYR A 163 13.85 -4.71 -5.42
N TRP A 164 13.02 -3.66 -5.44
CA TRP A 164 11.63 -3.76 -5.89
C TRP A 164 11.44 -3.62 -7.40
N SER A 165 12.34 -2.90 -8.08
CA SER A 165 12.20 -2.55 -9.50
C SER A 165 13.23 -3.22 -10.40
N GLY A 166 14.20 -3.94 -9.82
CA GLY A 166 15.28 -4.61 -10.52
C GLY A 166 16.62 -3.87 -10.45
N PRO A 167 17.74 -4.58 -10.63
CA PRO A 167 19.08 -3.99 -10.58
C PRO A 167 19.25 -2.82 -11.54
N GLY A 168 19.82 -1.71 -11.06
CA GLY A 168 20.04 -0.48 -11.83
C GLY A 168 18.82 0.41 -12.04
N ALA A 169 17.65 0.05 -11.46
CA ALA A 169 16.44 0.85 -11.58
C ALA A 169 16.62 2.26 -10.98
N TRP A 170 17.38 2.38 -9.90
CA TRP A 170 17.71 3.68 -9.33
C TRP A 170 18.45 4.59 -10.31
N ASP A 171 19.47 4.09 -10.98
CA ASP A 171 20.28 4.88 -11.93
C ASP A 171 19.47 5.22 -13.19
N ALA A 172 18.57 4.36 -13.63
CA ALA A 172 17.68 4.59 -14.74
C ALA A 172 16.52 5.57 -14.43
N MET A 173 16.25 5.83 -13.14
CA MET A 173 15.15 6.68 -12.71
C MET A 173 15.36 8.14 -13.11
N ALA A 174 14.32 8.82 -13.59
CA ALA A 174 14.36 10.25 -13.91
C ALA A 174 14.77 11.10 -12.70
N LYS A 175 15.61 12.13 -12.91
CA LYS A 175 16.15 12.99 -11.85
C LYS A 175 15.07 13.53 -10.90
N GLY A 176 13.95 14.02 -11.44
CA GLY A 176 12.86 14.56 -10.60
C GLY A 176 12.26 13.51 -9.67
N LEU A 177 12.10 12.26 -10.16
CA LEU A 177 11.60 11.17 -9.35
C LEU A 177 12.62 10.75 -8.28
N ARG A 178 13.92 10.67 -8.61
CA ARG A 178 14.97 10.42 -7.61
C ARG A 178 14.95 11.48 -6.50
N THR A 179 14.83 12.76 -6.86
CA THR A 179 14.72 13.84 -5.88
C THR A 179 13.52 13.65 -4.96
N TYR A 180 12.37 13.26 -5.50
CA TYR A 180 11.15 13.01 -4.71
C TYR A 180 11.32 11.82 -3.76
N VAL A 181 11.86 10.69 -4.25
CA VAL A 181 12.09 9.48 -3.44
C VAL A 181 13.06 9.77 -2.30
N LEU A 182 14.15 10.52 -2.55
CA LEU A 182 15.07 10.96 -1.49
C LEU A 182 14.40 11.91 -0.47
N ALA A 183 13.60 12.86 -0.95
CA ALA A 183 12.90 13.80 -0.07
C ALA A 183 11.87 13.10 0.85
N THR A 184 11.39 11.92 0.48
CA THR A 184 10.43 11.10 1.24
C THR A 184 11.08 9.93 2.00
N ALA A 185 12.41 9.84 2.01
CA ALA A 185 13.15 8.73 2.64
C ALA A 185 12.88 8.61 4.15
N GLU A 186 12.66 9.74 4.86
CA GLU A 186 12.29 9.74 6.28
C GLU A 186 10.97 8.99 6.49
N LYS A 187 9.97 9.24 5.66
CA LYS A 187 8.68 8.54 5.73
C LYS A 187 8.86 7.04 5.47
N THR A 188 9.62 6.66 4.44
CA THR A 188 9.92 5.26 4.12
C THR A 188 10.68 4.58 5.27
N HIS A 189 11.56 5.29 5.98
CA HIS A 189 12.23 4.80 7.19
C HIS A 189 11.22 4.41 8.29
N HIS A 190 10.17 5.22 8.50
CA HIS A 190 9.11 4.92 9.47
C HIS A 190 8.21 3.77 8.99
N GLU A 191 7.90 3.69 7.71
CA GLU A 191 7.13 2.58 7.13
C GLU A 191 7.79 1.24 7.35
N PHE A 192 9.10 1.14 7.07
CA PHE A 192 9.84 -0.10 7.31
C PHE A 192 9.85 -0.53 8.79
N ALA A 193 9.80 0.41 9.73
CA ALA A 193 9.62 0.05 11.14
C ALA A 193 8.20 -0.49 11.39
N ALA A 194 7.18 0.22 10.89
CA ALA A 194 5.78 -0.13 11.08
C ALA A 194 5.41 -1.49 10.45
N LEU A 195 6.00 -1.84 9.29
CA LEU A 195 5.75 -3.11 8.60
C LEU A 195 6.19 -4.36 9.37
N PHE A 196 7.07 -4.21 10.35
CA PHE A 196 7.53 -5.31 11.22
C PHE A 196 7.07 -5.14 12.66
N ASP A 197 6.25 -4.13 12.98
CA ASP A 197 5.76 -3.93 14.33
C ASP A 197 4.70 -4.97 14.69
N PRO A 198 4.90 -5.74 15.78
CA PRO A 198 3.95 -6.77 16.22
C PRO A 198 2.56 -6.21 16.53
N VAL A 199 2.43 -4.93 16.86
CA VAL A 199 1.13 -4.30 17.11
C VAL A 199 0.19 -4.38 15.91
N ASN A 200 0.75 -4.46 14.69
CA ASN A 200 -0.01 -4.63 13.46
C ASN A 200 -0.42 -6.09 13.20
N ALA A 201 0.22 -7.07 13.84
CA ALA A 201 -0.13 -8.48 13.75
C ALA A 201 -1.46 -8.83 14.45
N ALA A 202 -1.96 -7.97 15.33
CA ALA A 202 -3.28 -8.11 15.94
C ALA A 202 -4.45 -7.93 14.94
N ALA A 203 -4.15 -7.79 13.66
CA ALA A 203 -5.13 -7.76 12.58
C ALA A 203 -5.72 -9.17 12.37
N SER A 204 -6.94 -9.37 12.82
CA SER A 204 -7.67 -10.63 12.70
C SER A 204 -8.24 -10.75 11.28
N LEU A 205 -7.71 -11.68 10.48
CA LEU A 205 -8.10 -11.87 9.08
C LEU A 205 -9.52 -12.41 8.94
N ASP A 206 -9.96 -13.24 9.89
CA ASP A 206 -11.31 -13.83 9.95
C ASP A 206 -12.44 -12.79 10.06
N ARG A 207 -12.12 -11.57 10.51
CA ARG A 207 -13.09 -10.47 10.55
C ARG A 207 -13.37 -9.84 9.17
N ILE A 208 -12.52 -10.10 8.16
CA ILE A 208 -12.66 -9.56 6.81
C ILE A 208 -13.56 -10.49 6.00
N GLN A 209 -14.84 -10.15 5.89
CA GLN A 209 -15.85 -10.94 5.19
C GLN A 209 -16.12 -10.47 3.76
N ALA A 210 -15.66 -9.26 3.42
CA ALA A 210 -15.80 -8.71 2.06
C ALA A 210 -15.03 -9.56 1.04
N PRO A 211 -15.44 -9.60 -0.24
CA PRO A 211 -14.65 -10.18 -1.31
C PRO A 211 -13.26 -9.53 -1.41
N VAL A 212 -12.20 -10.35 -1.49
CA VAL A 212 -10.81 -9.89 -1.55
C VAL A 212 -10.14 -10.35 -2.84
N LEU A 213 -9.57 -9.40 -3.58
CA LEU A 213 -8.63 -9.67 -4.66
C LEU A 213 -7.20 -9.52 -4.15
N LEU A 214 -6.43 -10.61 -4.22
CA LEU A 214 -4.99 -10.63 -3.99
C LEU A 214 -4.30 -10.60 -5.35
N LEU A 215 -3.66 -9.47 -5.69
CA LEU A 215 -3.07 -9.26 -7.00
C LEU A 215 -1.55 -9.14 -6.91
N HIS A 216 -0.83 -9.81 -7.81
CA HIS A 216 0.63 -9.74 -7.86
C HIS A 216 1.17 -9.85 -9.28
N GLY A 217 2.42 -9.45 -9.47
CA GLY A 217 3.17 -9.77 -10.68
C GLY A 217 3.60 -11.23 -10.70
N ALA A 218 3.64 -11.86 -11.87
CA ALA A 218 4.15 -13.24 -12.00
C ALA A 218 5.63 -13.38 -11.57
N GLU A 219 6.38 -12.27 -11.62
CA GLU A 219 7.80 -12.16 -11.22
C GLU A 219 7.97 -11.51 -9.83
N THR A 220 6.92 -11.58 -8.96
CA THR A 220 7.00 -11.01 -7.62
C THR A 220 8.07 -11.70 -6.76
N ARG A 221 8.56 -10.97 -5.75
CA ARG A 221 9.54 -11.49 -4.79
C ARG A 221 8.94 -12.54 -3.87
N ALA A 222 9.77 -13.51 -3.48
CA ALA A 222 9.36 -14.61 -2.61
C ALA A 222 8.69 -14.18 -1.30
N PRO A 223 9.16 -13.14 -0.57
CA PRO A 223 8.48 -12.66 0.63
C PRO A 223 7.05 -12.19 0.37
N THR A 224 6.83 -11.42 -0.70
CA THR A 224 5.49 -10.92 -1.06
C THR A 224 4.56 -12.07 -1.44
N LEU A 225 5.05 -13.03 -2.24
CA LEU A 225 4.26 -14.22 -2.58
C LEU A 225 3.90 -15.05 -1.33
N ARG A 226 4.81 -15.12 -0.36
CA ARG A 226 4.53 -15.79 0.92
C ARG A 226 3.44 -15.07 1.71
N ILE A 227 3.49 -13.74 1.79
CA ILE A 227 2.44 -12.93 2.42
C ILE A 227 1.09 -13.16 1.75
N LEU A 228 1.05 -13.16 0.41
CA LEU A 228 -0.18 -13.41 -0.36
C LEU A 228 -0.77 -14.79 -0.07
N LYS A 229 0.06 -15.84 0.03
CA LYS A 229 -0.39 -17.20 0.39
C LYS A 229 -0.94 -17.27 1.82
N ILE A 230 -0.35 -16.54 2.77
CA ILE A 230 -0.88 -16.45 4.13
C ILE A 230 -2.25 -15.77 4.13
N LEU A 231 -2.40 -14.68 3.35
CA LEU A 231 -3.66 -13.97 3.22
C LEU A 231 -4.73 -14.83 2.53
N GLU A 232 -4.39 -15.54 1.46
CA GLU A 232 -5.31 -16.45 0.75
C GLU A 232 -5.82 -17.56 1.67
N ALA A 233 -4.95 -18.13 2.50
CA ALA A 233 -5.34 -19.17 3.46
C ALA A 233 -6.15 -18.64 4.66
N GLY A 234 -5.94 -17.38 5.05
CA GLY A 234 -6.57 -16.78 6.23
C GLY A 234 -7.86 -16.00 5.95
N LEU A 235 -8.15 -15.68 4.68
CA LEU A 235 -9.33 -14.92 4.28
C LEU A 235 -10.41 -15.83 3.70
N SER A 236 -11.63 -15.73 4.19
CA SER A 236 -12.75 -16.62 3.79
C SER A 236 -13.25 -16.41 2.36
N ASN A 237 -13.03 -15.23 1.77
CA ASN A 237 -13.53 -14.86 0.46
C ASN A 237 -12.44 -14.16 -0.37
N ALA A 238 -11.29 -14.83 -0.52
CA ALA A 238 -10.16 -14.33 -1.29
C ALA A 238 -9.99 -15.09 -2.60
N ARG A 239 -9.62 -14.36 -3.66
CA ARG A 239 -9.06 -14.93 -4.88
C ARG A 239 -7.72 -14.29 -5.19
N MET A 240 -6.77 -15.07 -5.67
CA MET A 240 -5.47 -14.58 -6.11
C MET A 240 -5.40 -14.56 -7.64
N ALA A 241 -4.74 -13.52 -8.18
CA ALA A 241 -4.48 -13.38 -9.62
C ALA A 241 -3.07 -12.83 -9.87
N ALA A 242 -2.42 -13.34 -10.92
CA ALA A 242 -1.08 -12.92 -11.31
C ALA A 242 -1.11 -12.10 -12.60
N ILE A 243 -0.31 -11.03 -12.67
CA ILE A 243 -0.11 -10.22 -13.87
C ILE A 243 1.13 -10.76 -14.62
N PRO A 244 0.96 -11.29 -15.83
CA PRO A 244 2.08 -11.87 -16.59
C PRO A 244 3.19 -10.85 -16.87
N GLY A 245 4.45 -11.27 -16.71
CA GLY A 245 5.64 -10.46 -17.00
C GLY A 245 5.86 -9.27 -16.06
N ALA A 246 5.08 -9.16 -14.99
CA ALA A 246 5.16 -8.05 -14.04
C ALA A 246 5.82 -8.49 -12.74
N GLY A 247 6.50 -7.55 -12.08
CA GLY A 247 6.98 -7.65 -10.71
C GLY A 247 6.20 -6.75 -9.76
N HIS A 248 6.84 -6.38 -8.64
CA HIS A 248 6.24 -5.58 -7.56
C HIS A 248 5.58 -4.28 -8.04
N MET A 249 6.18 -3.62 -9.00
CA MET A 249 5.69 -2.32 -9.50
C MET A 249 4.62 -2.46 -10.60
N SER A 250 3.90 -3.58 -10.65
CA SER A 250 2.86 -3.88 -11.66
C SER A 250 1.82 -2.77 -11.86
N PRO A 251 1.33 -2.04 -10.82
CA PRO A 251 0.39 -0.93 -11.04
C PRO A 251 0.97 0.24 -11.85
N ILE A 252 2.29 0.32 -11.97
CA ILE A 252 2.99 1.35 -12.73
C ILE A 252 3.43 0.81 -14.10
N THR A 253 4.03 -0.39 -14.13
CA THR A 253 4.63 -0.97 -15.34
C THR A 253 3.61 -1.68 -16.23
N HIS A 254 2.57 -2.27 -15.65
CA HIS A 254 1.53 -3.06 -16.32
C HIS A 254 0.12 -2.54 -16.00
N ARG A 255 -0.01 -1.20 -15.88
CA ARG A 255 -1.21 -0.53 -15.39
C ARG A 255 -2.51 -0.98 -16.06
N LYS A 256 -2.50 -1.19 -17.38
CA LYS A 256 -3.71 -1.61 -18.11
C LYS A 256 -4.25 -2.96 -17.62
N LEU A 257 -3.37 -3.94 -17.40
CA LEU A 257 -3.75 -5.25 -16.91
C LEU A 257 -4.22 -5.18 -15.45
N VAL A 258 -3.47 -4.47 -14.62
CA VAL A 258 -3.81 -4.25 -13.20
C VAL A 258 -5.15 -3.54 -13.07
N ASN A 259 -5.35 -2.44 -13.80
CA ASN A 259 -6.60 -1.67 -13.77
C ASN A 259 -7.79 -2.53 -14.21
N ALA A 260 -7.63 -3.38 -15.23
CA ALA A 260 -8.70 -4.27 -15.70
C ALA A 260 -9.12 -5.28 -14.61
N GLU A 261 -8.17 -5.86 -13.86
CA GLU A 261 -8.47 -6.77 -12.75
C GLU A 261 -9.18 -6.05 -11.59
N ILE A 262 -8.73 -4.82 -11.24
CA ILE A 262 -9.36 -4.02 -10.20
C ILE A 262 -10.80 -3.66 -10.59
N VAL A 263 -11.01 -3.14 -11.80
CA VAL A 263 -12.35 -2.76 -12.29
C VAL A 263 -13.29 -3.97 -12.31
N ARG A 264 -12.82 -5.13 -12.78
CA ARG A 264 -13.61 -6.37 -12.76
C ARG A 264 -14.02 -6.75 -11.34
N HIS A 265 -13.11 -6.65 -10.38
CA HIS A 265 -13.38 -7.00 -8.99
C HIS A 265 -14.33 -6.03 -8.29
N ILE A 266 -14.23 -4.74 -8.58
CA ILE A 266 -15.10 -3.70 -8.01
C ILE A 266 -16.53 -3.83 -8.56
N LYS A 267 -16.69 -4.22 -9.84
CA LYS A 267 -17.99 -4.34 -10.51
C LYS A 267 -18.69 -5.69 -10.33
N ALA A 268 -18.01 -6.68 -9.72
CA ALA A 268 -18.60 -8.00 -9.42
C ALA A 268 -19.48 -7.95 -8.18
#